data_90ada02e25e62ab04cf242b74b62983a
#
_entry.id   90ada02e25e62ab04cf242b74b62983a
#
_cell.length_a   1.000
_cell.length_b   1.000
_cell.length_c   1.000
_cell.angle_alpha   90.00
_cell.angle_beta   90.00
_cell.angle_gamma   90.00
#
_symmetry.space_group_name_H-M   'P 1'
#
loop_
_entity.id
_entity.type
_entity.pdbx_description
1 polymer ?
#
loop_
_entity_poly.entity_id
_entity_poly.type
_entity_poly.pdbx_seq_one_letter_code
_entity_poly.pdbx_strand_id
1 'polypeptide(L)'
;MMEIIFPMQILFVINFFIWIIYIILKYLKHKEIRFKDEIFKGLFIIYITFLIGITMFPICIRINSPDLFSIPLYQRANLDIIPFVEYFNNKIPLAGIIKNVLGNIILLMPLNVFAFMHNRKFMNIKSSFLLSLLTSISIELMQLILNLSLLSSNFRAVSIEDVILNTIGGLISYFIYSFIYSRLKRDKEI
;
A
#
# COMPACT_ATOMS: atom_id res chain seq x y z
N MET A 1 -27.71 12.48 -11.79
CA MET A 1 -26.63 11.69 -11.17
C MET A 1 -25.74 12.66 -10.42
N MET A 2 -25.54 12.47 -9.13
CA MET A 2 -24.63 13.27 -8.31
C MET A 2 -23.50 12.38 -7.81
N GLU A 3 -22.25 12.78 -8.08
CA GLU A 3 -21.06 12.06 -7.60
C GLU A 3 -20.27 12.95 -6.66
N ILE A 4 -19.91 12.40 -5.50
CA ILE A 4 -19.01 13.02 -4.55
C ILE A 4 -17.72 12.23 -4.58
N ILE A 5 -16.63 12.85 -5.05
CA ILE A 5 -15.33 12.21 -5.20
C ILE A 5 -14.43 12.66 -4.05
N PHE A 6 -13.93 11.69 -3.29
CA PHE A 6 -12.95 11.91 -2.23
C PHE A 6 -11.56 11.60 -2.77
N PRO A 7 -10.73 12.63 -3.05
CA PRO A 7 -9.38 12.42 -3.53
C PRO A 7 -8.45 12.03 -2.38
N MET A 8 -7.31 11.39 -2.70
CA MET A 8 -6.35 10.92 -1.69
C MET A 8 -5.75 12.04 -0.82
N GLN A 9 -5.75 13.29 -1.30
CA GLN A 9 -5.25 14.45 -0.56
C GLN A 9 -5.95 14.65 0.78
N ILE A 10 -7.23 14.27 0.86
CA ILE A 10 -8.01 14.33 2.10
C ILE A 10 -7.37 13.47 3.20
N LEU A 11 -6.84 12.29 2.85
CA LEU A 11 -6.14 11.43 3.82
C LEU A 11 -4.91 12.10 4.42
N PHE A 12 -4.12 12.81 3.59
CA PHE A 12 -2.94 13.52 4.08
C PHE A 12 -3.32 14.61 5.06
N VAL A 13 -4.37 15.38 4.75
CA VAL A 13 -4.88 16.42 5.65
C VAL A 13 -5.36 15.83 6.97
N ILE A 14 -6.17 14.78 6.93
CA ILE A 14 -6.69 14.11 8.13
C ILE A 14 -5.55 13.56 8.98
N ASN A 15 -4.60 12.82 8.37
CA ASN A 15 -3.49 12.23 9.10
C ASN A 15 -2.53 13.28 9.67
N PHE A 16 -2.35 14.41 8.99
CA PHE A 16 -1.57 15.53 9.50
C PHE A 16 -2.18 16.11 10.78
N PHE A 17 -3.50 16.35 10.80
CA PHE A 17 -4.18 16.83 12.01
C PHE A 17 -4.16 15.80 13.13
N ILE A 18 -4.38 14.51 12.84
CA ILE A 18 -4.29 13.44 13.84
C ILE A 18 -2.88 13.40 14.45
N TRP A 19 -1.83 13.52 13.63
CA TRP A 19 -0.46 13.53 14.11
C TRP A 19 -0.14 14.76 14.98
N ILE A 20 -0.62 15.95 14.61
CA ILE A 20 -0.49 17.16 15.44
C ILE A 20 -1.17 16.95 16.80
N ILE A 21 -2.42 16.48 16.80
CA ILE A 21 -3.17 16.19 18.04
C ILE A 21 -2.40 15.17 18.90
N TYR A 22 -1.86 14.13 18.30
CA TYR A 22 -1.04 13.13 19.01
C TYR A 22 0.18 13.78 19.69
N ILE A 23 0.91 14.64 19.00
CA ILE A 23 2.08 15.34 19.55
C ILE A 23 1.69 16.27 20.70
N ILE A 24 0.59 17.04 20.54
CA ILE A 24 0.06 17.93 21.59
C ILE A 24 -0.32 17.11 22.83
N LEU A 25 -1.08 16.02 22.67
CA LEU A 25 -1.48 15.15 23.78
C LEU A 25 -0.28 14.52 24.50
N LYS A 26 0.76 14.15 23.73
CA LYS A 26 2.00 13.62 24.30
C LYS A 26 2.74 14.68 25.12
N TYR A 27 2.82 15.90 24.61
CA TYR A 27 3.41 17.04 25.31
C TYR A 27 2.66 17.37 26.61
N LEU A 28 1.31 17.44 26.56
CA LEU A 28 0.47 17.70 27.73
C LEU A 28 0.58 16.61 28.82
N LYS A 29 0.88 15.37 28.42
CA LYS A 29 1.11 14.25 29.36
C LYS A 29 2.55 14.19 29.90
N HIS A 30 3.36 15.20 29.67
CA HIS A 30 4.76 15.28 30.09
C HIS A 30 5.60 14.05 29.69
N LYS A 31 5.27 13.39 28.57
CA LYS A 31 6.04 12.26 28.05
C LYS A 31 7.24 12.76 27.27
N GLU A 32 8.37 12.12 27.46
CA GLU A 32 9.58 12.41 26.68
C GLU A 32 9.33 12.30 25.18
N ILE A 33 9.67 13.35 24.44
CA ILE A 33 9.61 13.38 22.99
C ILE A 33 11.02 13.13 22.45
N ARG A 34 11.28 11.89 22.04
CA ARG A 34 12.53 11.54 21.34
C ARG A 34 12.38 11.87 19.87
N PHE A 35 13.05 12.90 19.41
CA PHE A 35 12.92 13.44 18.05
C PHE A 35 13.09 12.37 16.96
N LYS A 36 14.08 11.46 17.12
CA LYS A 36 14.32 10.36 16.16
C LYS A 36 13.14 9.40 16.07
N ASP A 37 12.51 9.06 17.19
CA ASP A 37 11.38 8.15 17.22
C ASP A 37 10.13 8.79 16.59
N GLU A 38 9.94 10.09 16.77
CA GLU A 38 8.81 10.80 16.18
C GLU A 38 8.99 11.00 14.67
N ILE A 39 10.21 11.26 14.19
CA ILE A 39 10.49 11.25 12.74
C ILE A 39 10.17 9.89 12.13
N PHE A 40 10.64 8.80 12.76
CA PHE A 40 10.39 7.46 12.25
C PHE A 40 8.88 7.15 12.16
N LYS A 41 8.10 7.50 13.20
CA LYS A 41 6.64 7.35 13.19
C LYS A 41 5.99 8.22 12.11
N GLY A 42 6.43 9.48 11.98
CA GLY A 42 5.93 10.39 10.96
C GLY A 42 6.15 9.85 9.55
N LEU A 43 7.35 9.36 9.24
CA LEU A 43 7.66 8.74 7.95
C LEU A 43 6.81 7.49 7.71
N PHE A 44 6.57 6.67 8.73
CA PHE A 44 5.71 5.51 8.62
C PHE A 44 4.25 5.90 8.34
N ILE A 45 3.72 6.91 9.04
CA ILE A 45 2.37 7.43 8.81
C ILE A 45 2.23 7.97 7.39
N ILE A 46 3.20 8.75 6.91
CA ILE A 46 3.22 9.28 5.53
C ILE A 46 3.20 8.11 4.54
N TYR A 47 4.03 7.10 4.74
CA TYR A 47 4.07 5.92 3.88
C TYR A 47 2.72 5.18 3.86
N ILE A 48 2.12 4.88 5.01
CA ILE A 48 0.83 4.19 5.09
C ILE A 48 -0.28 5.02 4.44
N THR A 49 -0.26 6.35 4.65
CA THR A 49 -1.21 7.26 3.99
C THR A 49 -1.09 7.20 2.47
N PHE A 50 0.16 7.18 1.96
CA PHE A 50 0.44 7.06 0.54
C PHE A 50 0.02 5.70 -0.01
N LEU A 51 0.31 4.61 0.71
CA LEU A 51 -0.09 3.25 0.36
C LEU A 51 -1.61 3.15 0.20
N ILE A 52 -2.37 3.57 1.22
CA ILE A 52 -3.83 3.58 1.19
C ILE A 52 -4.34 4.51 0.07
N GLY A 53 -3.73 5.69 -0.08
CA GLY A 53 -4.09 6.66 -1.12
C GLY A 53 -3.97 6.09 -2.53
N ILE A 54 -2.86 5.43 -2.85
CA ILE A 54 -2.64 4.84 -4.18
C ILE A 54 -3.56 3.64 -4.43
N THR A 55 -3.73 2.80 -3.40
CA THR A 55 -4.43 1.51 -3.59
C THR A 55 -5.95 1.64 -3.51
N MET A 56 -6.49 2.58 -2.72
CA MET A 56 -7.93 2.67 -2.43
C MET A 56 -8.61 3.91 -3.03
N PHE A 57 -7.87 5.01 -3.24
CA PHE A 57 -8.47 6.27 -3.69
C PHE A 57 -8.32 6.49 -5.21
N PRO A 58 -9.19 7.30 -5.84
CA PRO A 58 -10.29 8.04 -5.22
C PRO A 58 -11.50 7.15 -4.85
N ILE A 59 -12.17 7.50 -3.74
CA ILE A 59 -13.44 6.89 -3.36
C ILE A 59 -14.56 7.79 -3.87
N CYS A 60 -15.59 7.18 -4.48
CA CYS A 60 -16.73 7.88 -5.04
C CYS A 60 -18.02 7.45 -4.34
N ILE A 61 -18.80 8.41 -3.86
CA ILE A 61 -20.17 8.18 -3.42
C ILE A 61 -21.11 8.67 -4.51
N ARG A 62 -21.91 7.74 -5.07
CA ARG A 62 -22.86 8.01 -6.13
C ARG A 62 -24.28 7.99 -5.58
N ILE A 63 -24.98 9.10 -5.76
CA ILE A 63 -26.36 9.30 -5.30
C ILE A 63 -27.28 9.29 -6.51
N ASN A 64 -28.40 8.56 -6.44
CA ASN A 64 -29.39 8.46 -7.49
C ASN A 64 -28.83 7.91 -8.83
N SER A 65 -28.13 6.78 -8.75
CA SER A 65 -27.54 6.11 -9.92
C SER A 65 -28.07 4.66 -10.04
N PRO A 66 -29.35 4.46 -10.36
CA PRO A 66 -29.94 3.12 -10.43
C PRO A 66 -29.26 2.24 -11.48
N ASP A 67 -28.71 2.82 -12.55
CA ASP A 67 -28.03 2.10 -13.64
C ASP A 67 -26.78 1.36 -13.14
N LEU A 68 -26.14 1.82 -12.08
CA LEU A 68 -24.97 1.14 -11.52
C LEU A 68 -25.31 -0.21 -10.89
N PHE A 69 -26.52 -0.35 -10.37
CA PHE A 69 -26.99 -1.61 -9.79
C PHE A 69 -27.34 -2.64 -10.87
N SER A 70 -27.54 -2.21 -12.12
CA SER A 70 -27.76 -3.10 -13.26
C SER A 70 -26.46 -3.75 -13.77
N ILE A 71 -25.27 -3.23 -13.38
CA ILE A 71 -23.99 -3.81 -13.75
C ILE A 71 -23.84 -5.18 -13.09
N PRO A 72 -23.58 -6.26 -13.84
CA PRO A 72 -23.41 -7.59 -13.29
C PRO A 72 -22.28 -7.67 -12.26
N LEU A 73 -22.43 -8.52 -11.22
CA LEU A 73 -21.45 -8.66 -10.13
C LEU A 73 -20.05 -9.01 -10.64
N TYR A 74 -19.92 -9.86 -11.67
CA TYR A 74 -18.63 -10.23 -12.23
C TYR A 74 -17.88 -9.05 -12.88
N GLN A 75 -18.63 -8.11 -13.47
CA GLN A 75 -18.02 -6.89 -14.03
C GLN A 75 -17.61 -5.91 -12.93
N ARG A 76 -18.40 -5.81 -11.85
CA ARG A 76 -18.02 -5.00 -10.69
C ARG A 76 -16.81 -5.59 -9.97
N ALA A 77 -16.78 -6.91 -9.77
CA ALA A 77 -15.66 -7.59 -9.11
C ALA A 77 -14.35 -7.39 -9.86
N ASN A 78 -14.40 -7.36 -11.21
CA ASN A 78 -13.24 -7.14 -12.09
C ASN A 78 -12.03 -7.99 -11.69
N LEU A 79 -12.25 -9.33 -11.61
CA LEU A 79 -11.22 -10.27 -11.16
C LEU A 79 -10.27 -10.62 -12.31
N ASP A 80 -8.98 -10.38 -12.08
CA ASP A 80 -7.89 -10.83 -12.94
C ASP A 80 -7.13 -12.00 -12.26
N ILE A 81 -7.56 -13.22 -12.61
CA ILE A 81 -7.09 -14.45 -11.95
C ILE A 81 -5.85 -15.01 -12.66
N ILE A 82 -5.65 -14.71 -13.96
CA ILE A 82 -4.54 -15.27 -14.72
C ILE A 82 -3.45 -14.22 -14.86
N PRO A 83 -2.36 -14.34 -14.09
CA PRO A 83 -1.34 -13.31 -14.06
C PRO A 83 -0.64 -13.17 -15.42
N PHE A 84 -0.24 -11.94 -15.75
CA PHE A 84 0.57 -11.57 -16.92
C PHE A 84 -0.08 -11.74 -18.30
N VAL A 85 -1.33 -12.23 -18.40
CA VAL A 85 -1.99 -12.47 -19.71
C VAL A 85 -2.13 -11.18 -20.52
N GLU A 86 -2.44 -10.07 -19.86
CA GLU A 86 -2.62 -8.80 -20.56
C GLU A 86 -1.34 -8.27 -21.20
N TYR A 87 -0.17 -8.65 -20.67
CA TYR A 87 1.14 -8.24 -21.21
C TYR A 87 1.48 -8.96 -22.52
N PHE A 88 1.02 -10.22 -22.67
CA PHE A 88 1.26 -10.99 -23.89
C PHE A 88 0.27 -10.64 -25.01
N ASN A 89 -0.89 -10.08 -24.67
CA ASN A 89 -1.92 -9.75 -25.64
C ASN A 89 -1.72 -8.40 -26.36
N ASN A 90 -0.57 -7.74 -26.18
CA ASN A 90 -0.22 -6.43 -26.75
C ASN A 90 -1.29 -5.33 -26.50
N LYS A 91 -2.15 -5.50 -25.50
CA LYS A 91 -3.19 -4.53 -25.15
C LYS A 91 -2.63 -3.35 -24.36
N ILE A 92 -1.52 -3.55 -23.65
CA ILE A 92 -0.90 -2.55 -22.78
C ILE A 92 0.43 -2.14 -23.40
N PRO A 93 0.70 -0.84 -23.58
CA PRO A 93 1.99 -0.36 -24.04
C PRO A 93 3.10 -0.72 -23.04
N LEU A 94 4.33 -0.96 -23.53
CA LEU A 94 5.47 -1.35 -22.71
C LEU A 94 5.70 -0.44 -21.49
N ALA A 95 5.53 0.86 -21.65
CA ALA A 95 5.62 1.83 -20.54
C ALA A 95 4.58 1.55 -19.44
N GLY A 96 3.37 1.12 -19.81
CA GLY A 96 2.31 0.71 -18.87
C GLY A 96 2.70 -0.55 -18.10
N ILE A 97 3.25 -1.55 -18.80
CA ILE A 97 3.75 -2.80 -18.20
C ILE A 97 4.85 -2.48 -17.17
N ILE A 98 5.86 -1.71 -17.57
CA ILE A 98 6.97 -1.31 -16.68
C ILE A 98 6.44 -0.58 -15.45
N LYS A 99 5.51 0.37 -15.65
CA LYS A 99 4.91 1.13 -14.56
C LYS A 99 4.16 0.22 -13.57
N ASN A 100 3.39 -0.75 -14.08
CA ASN A 100 2.64 -1.69 -13.24
C ASN A 100 3.59 -2.61 -12.47
N VAL A 101 4.52 -3.26 -13.15
CA VAL A 101 5.47 -4.19 -12.53
C VAL A 101 6.33 -3.48 -11.49
N LEU A 102 6.99 -2.37 -11.84
CA LEU A 102 7.85 -1.64 -10.90
C LEU A 102 7.04 -0.99 -9.78
N GLY A 103 5.85 -0.47 -10.08
CA GLY A 103 4.96 0.14 -9.10
C GLY A 103 4.60 -0.84 -7.99
N ASN A 104 4.17 -2.04 -8.35
CA ASN A 104 3.80 -3.08 -7.39
C ASN A 104 5.02 -3.62 -6.63
N ILE A 105 6.16 -3.87 -7.29
CA ILE A 105 7.37 -4.29 -6.60
C ILE A 105 7.79 -3.27 -5.54
N ILE A 106 7.79 -1.98 -5.84
CA ILE A 106 8.24 -0.92 -4.93
C ILE A 106 7.21 -0.67 -3.82
N LEU A 107 5.93 -0.95 -4.05
CA LEU A 107 4.82 -0.57 -3.19
C LEU A 107 4.99 -1.04 -1.74
N LEU A 108 5.34 -2.31 -1.52
CA LEU A 108 5.49 -2.89 -0.19
C LEU A 108 6.93 -2.99 0.33
N MET A 109 7.94 -2.57 -0.46
CA MET A 109 9.33 -2.54 0.00
C MET A 109 9.51 -1.70 1.27
N PRO A 110 8.98 -0.45 1.37
CA PRO A 110 9.14 0.35 2.58
C PRO A 110 8.48 -0.27 3.81
N LEU A 111 7.34 -0.99 3.65
CA LEU A 111 6.67 -1.67 4.76
C LEU A 111 7.61 -2.64 5.47
N ASN A 112 8.33 -3.47 4.69
CA ASN A 112 9.28 -4.42 5.24
C ASN A 112 10.45 -3.71 5.92
N VAL A 113 10.99 -2.65 5.31
CA VAL A 113 12.07 -1.85 5.91
C VAL A 113 11.63 -1.27 7.26
N PHE A 114 10.43 -0.69 7.35
CA PHE A 114 9.88 -0.19 8.62
C PHE A 114 9.74 -1.30 9.66
N ALA A 115 9.25 -2.48 9.28
CA ALA A 115 9.14 -3.62 10.18
C ALA A 115 10.51 -4.07 10.71
N PHE A 116 11.55 -4.14 9.86
CA PHE A 116 12.91 -4.50 10.24
C PHE A 116 13.55 -3.47 11.18
N MET A 117 13.33 -2.18 10.92
CA MET A 117 13.81 -1.09 11.77
C MET A 117 13.10 -1.08 13.13
N HIS A 118 11.80 -1.37 13.15
CA HIS A 118 11.02 -1.42 14.38
C HIS A 118 11.43 -2.61 15.27
N ASN A 119 11.55 -3.80 14.70
CA ASN A 119 11.96 -4.99 15.43
C ASN A 119 12.73 -5.96 14.52
N ARG A 120 13.98 -6.19 14.86
CA ARG A 120 14.89 -7.07 14.10
C ARG A 120 14.45 -8.53 14.00
N LYS A 121 13.54 -8.99 14.84
CA LYS A 121 12.95 -10.33 14.73
C LYS A 121 12.20 -10.51 13.40
N PHE A 122 11.71 -9.40 12.80
CA PHE A 122 11.08 -9.42 11.48
C PHE A 122 12.09 -9.50 10.33
N MET A 123 13.40 -9.26 10.57
CA MET A 123 14.44 -9.30 9.56
C MET A 123 14.81 -10.75 9.21
N ASN A 124 13.87 -11.46 8.62
CA ASN A 124 14.06 -12.79 8.06
C ASN A 124 13.15 -13.00 6.86
N ILE A 125 13.53 -13.91 5.98
CA ILE A 125 12.84 -14.15 4.70
C ILE A 125 11.38 -14.58 4.88
N LYS A 126 11.10 -15.40 5.90
CA LYS A 126 9.74 -15.91 6.18
C LYS A 126 8.81 -14.78 6.63
N SER A 127 9.28 -13.93 7.55
CA SER A 127 8.50 -12.79 8.03
C SER A 127 8.26 -11.78 6.92
N SER A 128 9.28 -11.51 6.08
CA SER A 128 9.16 -10.62 4.94
C SER A 128 8.14 -11.13 3.91
N PHE A 129 8.22 -12.41 3.58
CA PHE A 129 7.26 -13.07 2.70
C PHE A 129 5.83 -12.97 3.24
N LEU A 130 5.62 -13.38 4.50
CA LEU A 130 4.28 -13.38 5.11
C LEU A 130 3.72 -11.97 5.26
N LEU A 131 4.53 -11.00 5.68
CA LEU A 131 4.10 -9.62 5.82
C LEU A 131 3.62 -9.05 4.48
N SER A 132 4.41 -9.23 3.42
CA SER A 132 4.06 -8.72 2.09
C SER A 132 2.88 -9.44 1.49
N LEU A 133 2.84 -10.77 1.58
CA LEU A 133 1.73 -11.58 1.07
C LEU A 133 0.41 -11.21 1.74
N LEU A 134 0.37 -11.18 3.07
CA LEU A 134 -0.87 -10.85 3.81
C LEU A 134 -1.31 -9.41 3.57
N THR A 135 -0.37 -8.46 3.50
CA THR A 135 -0.70 -7.07 3.20
C THR A 135 -1.24 -6.94 1.78
N SER A 136 -0.62 -7.60 0.80
CA SER A 136 -1.09 -7.53 -0.58
C SER A 136 -2.47 -8.16 -0.75
N ILE A 137 -2.71 -9.34 -0.18
CA ILE A 137 -4.05 -9.95 -0.17
C ILE A 137 -5.07 -9.02 0.47
N SER A 138 -4.71 -8.33 1.57
CA SER A 138 -5.60 -7.38 2.23
C SER A 138 -5.94 -6.18 1.33
N ILE A 139 -4.98 -5.71 0.54
CA ILE A 139 -5.19 -4.63 -0.45
C ILE A 139 -6.18 -5.10 -1.50
N GLU A 140 -5.97 -6.26 -2.12
CA GLU A 140 -6.85 -6.81 -3.17
C GLU A 140 -8.27 -7.06 -2.64
N LEU A 141 -8.41 -7.61 -1.44
CA LEU A 141 -9.71 -7.79 -0.80
C LEU A 141 -10.43 -6.46 -0.55
N MET A 142 -9.71 -5.43 -0.11
CA MET A 142 -10.30 -4.11 0.09
C MET A 142 -10.73 -3.47 -1.24
N GLN A 143 -9.95 -3.62 -2.30
CA GLN A 143 -10.33 -3.18 -3.65
C GLN A 143 -11.59 -3.90 -4.14
N LEU A 144 -11.68 -5.21 -3.92
CA LEU A 144 -12.88 -5.98 -4.23
C LEU A 144 -14.11 -5.44 -3.47
N ILE A 145 -13.98 -5.17 -2.17
CA ILE A 145 -15.06 -4.60 -1.35
C ILE A 145 -15.49 -3.24 -1.90
N LEU A 146 -14.53 -2.35 -2.24
CA LEU A 146 -14.83 -1.04 -2.81
C LEU A 146 -15.54 -1.15 -4.17
N ASN A 147 -15.12 -2.08 -5.01
CA ASN A 147 -15.76 -2.35 -6.29
C ASN A 147 -17.20 -2.85 -6.12
N LEU A 148 -17.41 -3.85 -5.28
CA LEU A 148 -18.74 -4.43 -5.04
C LEU A 148 -19.70 -3.44 -4.36
N SER A 149 -19.15 -2.57 -3.49
CA SER A 149 -19.90 -1.50 -2.84
C SER A 149 -20.15 -0.29 -3.72
N LEU A 150 -19.70 -0.31 -4.99
CA LEU A 150 -19.82 0.81 -5.94
C LEU A 150 -19.13 2.11 -5.46
N LEU A 151 -18.19 1.98 -4.51
CA LEU A 151 -17.41 3.10 -3.97
C LEU A 151 -16.14 3.37 -4.77
N SER A 152 -15.72 2.45 -5.62
CA SER A 152 -14.61 2.66 -6.55
C SER A 152 -15.03 3.60 -7.68
N SER A 153 -14.19 4.57 -8.04
CA SER A 153 -14.46 5.48 -9.17
C SER A 153 -14.47 4.72 -10.50
N ASN A 154 -13.51 3.82 -10.66
CA ASN A 154 -13.41 2.87 -11.75
C ASN A 154 -13.18 1.51 -11.10
N PHE A 155 -13.92 0.48 -11.52
CA PHE A 155 -13.72 -0.87 -11.00
C PHE A 155 -12.28 -1.30 -11.26
N ARG A 156 -11.44 -1.23 -10.22
CA ARG A 156 -10.03 -1.63 -10.30
C ARG A 156 -9.95 -3.13 -10.52
N ALA A 157 -8.99 -3.58 -11.32
CA ALA A 157 -8.68 -4.99 -11.38
C ALA A 157 -8.22 -5.50 -10.01
N VAL A 158 -8.81 -6.59 -9.56
CA VAL A 158 -8.38 -7.34 -8.38
C VAL A 158 -7.50 -8.48 -8.90
N SER A 159 -6.19 -8.35 -8.75
CA SER A 159 -5.23 -9.11 -9.54
C SER A 159 -4.32 -10.01 -8.68
N ILE A 160 -4.22 -11.29 -9.06
CA ILE A 160 -3.22 -12.21 -8.50
C ILE A 160 -1.79 -11.74 -8.85
N GLU A 161 -1.61 -11.11 -10.00
CA GLU A 161 -0.34 -10.54 -10.43
C GLU A 161 0.18 -9.52 -9.41
N ASP A 162 -0.68 -8.62 -8.95
CA ASP A 162 -0.33 -7.59 -7.97
C ASP A 162 0.11 -8.23 -6.64
N VAL A 163 -0.56 -9.32 -6.22
CA VAL A 163 -0.14 -10.09 -5.03
C VAL A 163 1.26 -10.68 -5.22
N ILE A 164 1.55 -11.24 -6.38
CA ILE A 164 2.86 -11.81 -6.70
C ILE A 164 3.94 -10.71 -6.68
N LEU A 165 3.73 -9.62 -7.41
CA LEU A 165 4.70 -8.54 -7.56
C LEU A 165 4.99 -7.83 -6.24
N ASN A 166 3.96 -7.53 -5.46
CA ASN A 166 4.09 -6.95 -4.12
C ASN A 166 4.88 -7.86 -3.17
N THR A 167 4.63 -9.18 -3.23
CA THR A 167 5.34 -10.16 -2.40
C THR A 167 6.81 -10.26 -2.80
N ILE A 168 7.11 -10.27 -4.10
CA ILE A 168 8.49 -10.23 -4.63
C ILE A 168 9.19 -8.96 -4.15
N GLY A 169 8.53 -7.80 -4.18
CA GLY A 169 9.06 -6.53 -3.67
C GLY A 169 9.47 -6.61 -2.20
N GLY A 170 8.64 -7.24 -1.38
CA GLY A 170 8.96 -7.49 0.02
C GLY A 170 10.22 -8.37 0.21
N LEU A 171 10.36 -9.42 -0.58
CA LEU A 171 11.56 -10.27 -0.56
C LEU A 171 12.81 -9.50 -1.02
N ILE A 172 12.70 -8.72 -2.08
CA ILE A 172 13.80 -7.86 -2.55
C ILE A 172 14.25 -6.90 -1.44
N SER A 173 13.30 -6.28 -0.72
CA SER A 173 13.62 -5.38 0.38
C SER A 173 14.38 -6.08 1.52
N TYR A 174 14.06 -7.34 1.82
CA TYR A 174 14.78 -8.14 2.79
C TYR A 174 16.24 -8.33 2.37
N PHE A 175 16.50 -8.73 1.12
CA PHE A 175 17.88 -8.94 0.64
C PHE A 175 18.69 -7.64 0.64
N ILE A 176 18.11 -6.54 0.15
CA ILE A 176 18.78 -5.23 0.13
C ILE A 176 19.10 -4.78 1.57
N TYR A 177 18.11 -4.81 2.46
CA TYR A 177 18.30 -4.36 3.84
C TYR A 177 19.31 -5.24 4.60
N SER A 178 19.23 -6.56 4.43
CA SER A 178 20.16 -7.51 5.06
C SER A 178 21.60 -7.29 4.58
N PHE A 179 21.80 -7.03 3.29
CA PHE A 179 23.10 -6.72 2.72
C PHE A 179 23.67 -5.41 3.29
N ILE A 180 22.90 -4.34 3.28
CA ILE A 180 23.32 -3.04 3.82
C ILE A 180 23.64 -3.17 5.32
N TYR A 181 22.78 -3.83 6.07
CA TYR A 181 22.95 -4.02 7.50
C TYR A 181 24.23 -4.80 7.85
N SER A 182 24.53 -5.87 7.12
CA SER A 182 25.74 -6.67 7.33
C SER A 182 27.03 -5.89 7.03
N ARG A 183 26.99 -4.99 6.06
CA ARG A 183 28.12 -4.10 5.73
C ARG A 183 28.35 -3.08 6.87
N LEU A 184 27.30 -2.37 7.28
CA LEU A 184 27.39 -1.36 8.34
C LEU A 184 27.79 -1.94 9.71
N LYS A 185 27.48 -3.21 9.96
CA LYS A 185 27.92 -3.89 11.18
C LYS A 185 29.42 -4.18 11.14
N ARG A 186 29.94 -4.67 10.01
CA ARG A 186 31.35 -4.98 9.81
C ARG A 186 32.23 -3.74 9.97
N ASP A 187 31.81 -2.60 9.41
CA ASP A 187 32.56 -1.34 9.46
C ASP A 187 32.64 -0.73 10.89
N LYS A 188 31.83 -1.23 11.84
CA LYS A 188 31.87 -0.80 13.24
C LYS A 188 32.72 -1.73 14.13
N GLU A 189 33.13 -2.87 13.63
CA GLU A 189 33.94 -3.87 14.34
C GLU A 189 35.44 -3.74 13.96
N ILE A 190 35.77 -2.84 13.00
CA ILE A 190 37.13 -2.42 12.65
C ILE A 190 37.43 -1.09 13.33
#